data_3900bc760c1f952be0dcd42d381549b1
#
_entry.id   3900bc760c1f952be0dcd42d381549b1
#
_cell.length_a   1.000
_cell.length_b   1.000
_cell.length_c   1.000
_cell.angle_alpha   90.00
_cell.angle_beta   90.00
_cell.angle_gamma   90.00
#
_symmetry.space_group_name_H-M   'P 1'
#
loop_
_entity.id
_entity.type
_entity.pdbx_description
1 polymer ?
#
loop_
_entity_poly.entity_id
_entity_poly.type
_entity_poly.pdbx_seq_one_letter_code
_entity_poly.pdbx_strand_id
1 'polypeptide(L)'
;MDNKVQLITYANRFGGDTLASLTRVLRTYFDGVYQGVHILPFFTPYDGTDAGFDPIDHRQVDPRLGTWDDIAELSRSHKIMVDAIVNHMSSESEQFREVMAKGKASPYYSMFLTMSSVFPDGADEEDLARIYRPRPGLPFTHYTWAGETRLVWTTFTPQQVDIDTDSSQGWAYLTSILDRLAASNVSYIRLDAVGYGALSLIHI
;
A
#
# COMPACT_ATOMS: atom_id res chain seq x y z
N MET A 1 -21.03 -9.37 12.07
CA MET A 1 -20.47 -8.08 12.51
C MET A 1 -21.34 -7.59 13.65
N ASP A 2 -20.73 -7.29 14.78
CA ASP A 2 -21.46 -6.62 15.85
C ASP A 2 -21.71 -5.17 15.41
N ASN A 3 -22.94 -4.72 15.47
CA ASN A 3 -23.34 -3.38 15.02
C ASN A 3 -22.96 -2.33 16.09
N LYS A 4 -21.67 -2.03 16.22
CA LYS A 4 -21.14 -1.05 17.18
C LYS A 4 -20.27 0.00 16.48
N VAL A 5 -20.07 1.10 17.16
CA VAL A 5 -19.30 2.25 16.64
C VAL A 5 -17.84 1.87 16.44
N GLN A 6 -17.30 2.26 15.31
CA GLN A 6 -15.88 2.12 14.99
C GLN A 6 -15.23 3.50 14.83
N LEU A 7 -14.01 3.64 15.31
CA LEU A 7 -13.18 4.82 15.11
C LEU A 7 -12.32 4.63 13.87
N ILE A 8 -12.19 5.64 13.03
CA ILE A 8 -11.20 5.72 11.95
C ILE A 8 -10.24 6.85 12.28
N THR A 9 -8.97 6.55 12.40
CA THR A 9 -7.96 7.55 12.77
C THR A 9 -6.56 7.15 12.32
N TYR A 10 -5.68 8.14 12.18
CA TYR A 10 -4.24 7.90 12.22
C TYR A 10 -3.77 7.67 13.66
N ALA A 11 -2.69 6.91 13.83
CA ALA A 11 -2.13 6.60 15.14
C ALA A 11 -1.77 7.86 15.96
N ASN A 12 -1.37 8.93 15.29
CA ASN A 12 -0.93 10.19 15.88
C ASN A 12 -1.97 11.32 15.84
N ARG A 13 -3.23 11.04 15.53
CA ARG A 13 -4.29 12.06 15.37
C ARG A 13 -5.40 11.98 16.42
N PHE A 14 -5.28 11.05 17.37
CA PHE A 14 -6.31 10.84 18.39
C PHE A 14 -5.70 10.86 19.80
N GLY A 15 -5.24 12.03 20.22
CA GLY A 15 -4.79 12.27 21.59
C GLY A 15 -3.39 11.74 21.95
N GLY A 16 -2.54 11.56 20.95
CA GLY A 16 -1.14 11.16 21.15
C GLY A 16 -0.39 11.01 19.84
N ASP A 17 0.90 10.71 19.93
CA ASP A 17 1.81 10.69 18.79
C ASP A 17 2.18 9.27 18.33
N THR A 18 1.72 8.25 19.05
CA THR A 18 2.11 6.85 18.82
C THR A 18 0.93 5.89 18.99
N LEU A 19 1.09 4.66 18.52
CA LEU A 19 0.15 3.55 18.72
C LEU A 19 -0.07 3.25 20.21
N ALA A 20 1.00 3.31 21.02
CA ALA A 20 0.89 3.13 22.48
C ALA A 20 0.07 4.23 23.13
N SER A 21 0.24 5.49 22.72
CA SER A 21 -0.56 6.61 23.24
C SER A 21 -2.02 6.54 22.79
N LEU A 22 -2.28 6.13 21.54
CA LEU A 22 -3.63 5.85 21.04
C LEU A 22 -4.33 4.79 21.91
N THR A 23 -3.66 3.67 22.18
CA THR A 23 -4.18 2.60 23.05
C THR A 23 -4.53 3.12 24.43
N ARG A 24 -3.65 3.91 25.04
CA ARG A 24 -3.87 4.51 26.35
C ARG A 24 -5.08 5.45 26.35
N VAL A 25 -5.21 6.32 25.36
CA VAL A 25 -6.34 7.26 25.25
C VAL A 25 -7.66 6.52 25.10
N LEU A 26 -7.72 5.52 24.24
CA LEU A 26 -8.91 4.70 24.02
C LEU A 26 -9.36 3.99 25.31
N ARG A 27 -8.42 3.38 26.05
CA ARG A 27 -8.74 2.68 27.30
C ARG A 27 -9.10 3.60 28.44
N THR A 28 -8.51 4.82 28.50
CA THR A 28 -8.72 5.72 29.62
C THR A 28 -9.98 6.57 29.47
N TYR A 29 -10.25 7.06 28.28
CA TYR A 29 -11.29 8.06 28.06
C TYR A 29 -12.47 7.57 27.23
N PHE A 30 -12.29 6.46 26.48
CA PHE A 30 -13.30 5.94 25.56
C PHE A 30 -13.58 4.44 25.77
N ASP A 31 -13.34 3.95 26.99
CA ASP A 31 -13.61 2.56 27.31
C ASP A 31 -15.10 2.23 27.03
N GLY A 32 -15.34 1.16 26.28
CA GLY A 32 -16.67 0.70 25.87
C GLY A 32 -17.35 1.56 24.80
N VAL A 33 -16.79 2.69 24.36
CA VAL A 33 -17.37 3.57 23.33
C VAL A 33 -17.16 2.99 21.94
N TYR A 34 -15.92 2.64 21.60
CA TYR A 34 -15.57 2.05 20.31
C TYR A 34 -15.30 0.56 20.47
N GLN A 35 -15.91 -0.25 19.58
CA GLN A 35 -15.58 -1.67 19.54
C GLN A 35 -14.40 -1.97 18.64
N GLY A 36 -14.23 -1.18 17.60
CA GLY A 36 -13.16 -1.35 16.63
C GLY A 36 -12.46 -0.04 16.29
N VAL A 37 -11.24 -0.18 15.82
CA VAL A 37 -10.41 0.94 15.38
C VAL A 37 -9.84 0.61 14.01
N HIS A 38 -10.17 1.42 13.02
CA HIS A 38 -9.50 1.43 11.74
C HIS A 38 -8.31 2.39 11.84
N ILE A 39 -7.13 1.83 11.84
CA ILE A 39 -5.88 2.61 11.85
C ILE A 39 -5.49 2.83 10.39
N LEU A 40 -5.53 4.09 9.96
CA LEU A 40 -5.07 4.50 8.63
C LEU A 40 -3.56 4.27 8.50
N PRO A 41 -3.00 4.24 7.29
CA PRO A 41 -1.66 3.73 7.06
C PRO A 41 -0.61 4.25 8.06
N PHE A 42 0.05 3.31 8.69
CA PHE A 42 1.07 3.52 9.72
C PHE A 42 2.41 2.89 9.34
N PHE A 43 2.55 2.51 8.09
CA PHE A 43 3.76 1.92 7.54
C PHE A 43 4.83 2.97 7.26
N THR A 44 6.06 2.56 7.03
CA THR A 44 7.19 3.45 6.77
C THR A 44 7.16 3.99 5.32
N PRO A 45 7.15 5.33 5.10
CA PRO A 45 6.80 6.38 6.07
C PRO A 45 5.28 6.57 6.17
N TYR A 46 4.76 6.85 7.37
CA TYR A 46 3.32 7.08 7.56
C TYR A 46 2.85 8.44 7.00
N ASP A 47 3.78 9.36 6.77
CA ASP A 47 3.56 10.73 6.30
C ASP A 47 4.11 10.96 4.88
N GLY A 48 4.15 9.89 4.08
CA GLY A 48 4.59 9.94 2.69
C GLY A 48 3.72 10.82 1.79
N THR A 49 3.98 10.79 0.50
CA THR A 49 3.39 11.70 -0.50
C THR A 49 1.86 11.68 -0.53
N ASP A 50 1.25 10.54 -0.21
CA ASP A 50 -0.21 10.36 -0.20
C ASP A 50 -0.69 9.93 1.20
N ALA A 51 -0.32 10.70 2.22
CA ALA A 51 -0.77 10.51 3.60
C ALA A 51 -0.52 9.09 4.14
N GLY A 52 0.60 8.47 3.74
CA GLY A 52 1.01 7.13 4.12
C GLY A 52 0.49 6.02 3.20
N PHE A 53 -0.27 6.35 2.13
CA PHE A 53 -0.71 5.36 1.12
C PHE A 53 0.37 5.07 0.06
N ASP A 54 1.61 5.45 0.30
CA ASP A 54 2.79 5.17 -0.54
C ASP A 54 3.94 4.55 0.29
N PRO A 55 3.71 3.44 1.01
CA PRO A 55 4.73 2.89 1.89
C PRO A 55 5.93 2.34 1.14
N ILE A 56 7.10 2.50 1.74
CA ILE A 56 8.35 1.87 1.30
C ILE A 56 8.31 0.36 1.56
N ASP A 57 7.77 -0.03 2.71
CA ASP A 57 7.52 -1.43 3.06
C ASP A 57 6.21 -1.54 3.85
N HIS A 58 5.22 -2.19 3.26
CA HIS A 58 3.91 -2.44 3.88
C HIS A 58 3.96 -3.40 5.08
N ARG A 59 5.09 -4.05 5.35
CA ARG A 59 5.26 -5.02 6.43
C ARG A 59 5.91 -4.41 7.66
N GLN A 60 6.33 -3.13 7.59
CA GLN A 60 7.02 -2.44 8.67
C GLN A 60 6.19 -1.27 9.18
N VAL A 61 5.99 -1.23 10.49
CA VAL A 61 5.44 -0.06 11.17
C VAL A 61 6.49 1.06 11.13
N ASP A 62 6.06 2.29 10.90
CA ASP A 62 6.95 3.43 11.03
C ASP A 62 7.46 3.53 12.48
N PRO A 63 8.77 3.49 12.71
CA PRO A 63 9.33 3.47 14.05
C PRO A 63 8.99 4.71 14.89
N ARG A 64 8.57 5.80 14.25
CA ARG A 64 8.07 6.99 14.94
C ARG A 64 6.70 6.76 15.57
N LEU A 65 5.91 5.83 15.04
CA LEU A 65 4.57 5.49 15.54
C LEU A 65 4.58 4.33 16.53
N GLY A 66 5.51 3.40 16.42
CA GLY A 66 5.60 2.22 17.27
C GLY A 66 5.97 0.94 16.55
N THR A 67 5.38 -0.16 16.98
CA THR A 67 5.71 -1.51 16.50
C THR A 67 4.44 -2.33 16.27
N TRP A 68 4.62 -3.53 15.70
CA TRP A 68 3.53 -4.52 15.60
C TRP A 68 3.05 -5.03 16.96
N ASP A 69 3.90 -4.97 18.00
CA ASP A 69 3.50 -5.33 19.37
C ASP A 69 2.49 -4.33 19.93
N ASP A 70 2.58 -3.05 19.54
CA ASP A 70 1.60 -2.03 19.92
C ASP A 70 0.23 -2.31 19.26
N ILE A 71 0.22 -2.78 17.99
CA ILE A 71 -1.00 -3.23 17.32
C ILE A 71 -1.59 -4.45 18.04
N ALA A 72 -0.75 -5.42 18.38
CA ALA A 72 -1.17 -6.62 19.12
C ALA A 72 -1.72 -6.25 20.51
N GLU A 73 -1.12 -5.27 21.20
CA GLU A 73 -1.62 -4.77 22.48
C GLU A 73 -2.98 -4.09 22.35
N LEU A 74 -3.18 -3.24 21.33
CA LEU A 74 -4.47 -2.61 21.07
C LEU A 74 -5.55 -3.65 20.72
N SER A 75 -5.17 -4.71 20.00
CA SER A 75 -6.09 -5.79 19.59
C SER A 75 -6.70 -6.57 20.76
N ARG A 76 -6.10 -6.49 21.97
CA ARG A 76 -6.66 -7.13 23.17
C ARG A 76 -7.97 -6.51 23.65
N SER A 77 -8.20 -5.24 23.31
CA SER A 77 -9.38 -4.49 23.74
C SER A 77 -10.29 -4.05 22.59
N HIS A 78 -9.77 -3.96 21.38
CA HIS A 78 -10.51 -3.48 20.21
C HIS A 78 -10.31 -4.40 19.00
N LYS A 79 -11.33 -4.48 18.14
CA LYS A 79 -11.17 -5.07 16.81
C LYS A 79 -10.36 -4.10 15.93
N ILE A 80 -9.26 -4.59 15.36
CA ILE A 80 -8.38 -3.75 14.55
C ILE A 80 -8.66 -3.95 13.07
N MET A 81 -8.85 -2.83 12.36
CA MET A 81 -8.87 -2.78 10.90
C MET A 81 -7.63 -2.02 10.43
N VAL A 82 -7.02 -2.48 9.36
CA VAL A 82 -5.91 -1.81 8.69
C VAL A 82 -6.08 -1.82 7.19
N ASP A 83 -5.39 -0.92 6.49
CA ASP A 83 -5.33 -0.89 5.04
C ASP A 83 -4.25 -1.85 4.53
N ALA A 84 -4.60 -2.70 3.57
CA ALA A 84 -3.66 -3.38 2.70
C ALA A 84 -3.67 -2.67 1.35
N ILE A 85 -2.58 -1.97 1.06
CA ILE A 85 -2.40 -1.25 -0.20
C ILE A 85 -1.88 -2.25 -1.22
N VAL A 86 -2.75 -2.74 -2.09
CA VAL A 86 -2.43 -3.90 -2.95
C VAL A 86 -2.10 -3.52 -4.39
N ASN A 87 -2.31 -2.26 -4.78
CA ASN A 87 -2.07 -1.81 -6.14
C ASN A 87 -0.62 -1.37 -6.39
N HIS A 88 -0.01 -0.68 -5.43
CA HIS A 88 1.27 -0.01 -5.62
C HIS A 88 2.14 -0.01 -4.37
N MET A 89 3.37 0.41 -4.54
CA MET A 89 4.29 0.72 -3.47
C MET A 89 5.14 1.95 -3.83
N SER A 90 5.88 2.46 -2.85
CA SER A 90 6.77 3.60 -3.08
C SER A 90 7.89 3.27 -4.07
N SER A 91 8.22 4.22 -4.94
CA SER A 91 9.43 4.15 -5.78
C SER A 91 10.73 4.10 -4.96
N GLU A 92 10.66 4.41 -3.66
CA GLU A 92 11.77 4.32 -2.70
C GLU A 92 11.89 2.93 -2.06
N SER A 93 10.99 1.99 -2.41
CA SER A 93 11.05 0.61 -1.92
C SER A 93 12.35 -0.08 -2.33
N GLU A 94 12.80 -1.01 -1.49
CA GLU A 94 14.01 -1.80 -1.77
C GLU A 94 13.90 -2.51 -3.12
N GLN A 95 12.76 -3.11 -3.40
CA GLN A 95 12.49 -3.86 -4.63
C GLN A 95 12.60 -2.99 -5.87
N PHE A 96 11.97 -1.81 -5.84
CA PHE A 96 12.02 -0.91 -7.00
C PHE A 96 13.40 -0.28 -7.19
N ARG A 97 14.07 0.10 -6.10
CA ARG A 97 15.46 0.60 -6.15
C ARG A 97 16.41 -0.45 -6.72
N GLU A 98 16.22 -1.73 -6.37
CA GLU A 98 17.02 -2.80 -6.95
C GLU A 98 16.77 -2.95 -8.46
N VAL A 99 15.51 -2.84 -8.90
CA VAL A 99 15.18 -2.86 -10.33
C VAL A 99 15.80 -1.65 -11.04
N MET A 100 15.74 -0.46 -10.47
CA MET A 100 16.41 0.72 -11.05
C MET A 100 17.93 0.51 -11.19
N ALA A 101 18.56 -0.12 -10.22
CA ALA A 101 20.01 -0.34 -10.23
C ALA A 101 20.44 -1.48 -11.19
N LYS A 102 19.70 -2.59 -11.23
CA LYS A 102 20.10 -3.83 -11.90
C LYS A 102 19.29 -4.15 -13.17
N GLY A 103 18.18 -3.45 -13.43
CA GLY A 103 17.30 -3.73 -14.55
C GLY A 103 16.89 -5.21 -14.58
N LYS A 104 17.01 -5.86 -15.73
CA LYS A 104 16.65 -7.28 -15.94
C LYS A 104 17.40 -8.27 -15.07
N ALA A 105 18.51 -7.87 -14.45
CA ALA A 105 19.25 -8.74 -13.52
C ALA A 105 18.67 -8.74 -12.10
N SER A 106 17.71 -7.85 -11.81
CA SER A 106 16.99 -7.88 -10.54
C SER A 106 15.96 -9.02 -10.51
N PRO A 107 15.85 -9.77 -9.41
CA PRO A 107 14.79 -10.74 -9.22
C PRO A 107 13.38 -10.11 -9.20
N TYR A 108 13.29 -8.81 -8.96
CA TYR A 108 12.03 -8.06 -8.90
C TYR A 108 11.67 -7.39 -10.24
N TYR A 109 12.40 -7.66 -11.34
CA TYR A 109 12.19 -6.98 -12.62
C TYR A 109 10.76 -7.08 -13.14
N SER A 110 10.11 -8.23 -12.99
CA SER A 110 8.73 -8.46 -13.41
C SER A 110 7.69 -8.05 -12.37
N MET A 111 8.11 -7.52 -11.22
CA MET A 111 7.20 -7.13 -10.15
C MET A 111 6.44 -5.83 -10.46
N PHE A 112 6.93 -5.02 -11.39
CA PHE A 112 6.39 -3.70 -11.67
C PHE A 112 5.89 -3.59 -13.09
N LEU A 113 4.71 -2.99 -13.25
CA LEU A 113 4.10 -2.77 -14.55
C LEU A 113 4.83 -1.66 -15.31
N THR A 114 5.06 -1.92 -16.59
CA THR A 114 5.57 -0.93 -17.53
C THR A 114 4.65 -0.84 -18.73
N MET A 115 4.73 0.26 -19.49
CA MET A 115 3.99 0.38 -20.73
C MET A 115 4.28 -0.80 -21.67
N SER A 116 5.54 -1.24 -21.78
CA SER A 116 5.93 -2.35 -22.65
C SER A 116 5.54 -3.72 -22.12
N SER A 117 5.27 -3.89 -20.81
CA SER A 117 4.72 -5.15 -20.30
C SER A 117 3.20 -5.27 -20.53
N VAL A 118 2.50 -4.14 -20.50
CA VAL A 118 1.04 -4.08 -20.73
C VAL A 118 0.73 -4.07 -22.25
N PHE A 119 1.51 -3.33 -23.02
CA PHE A 119 1.36 -3.19 -24.48
C PHE A 119 2.63 -3.67 -25.19
N PRO A 120 2.87 -4.98 -25.29
CA PRO A 120 4.11 -5.52 -25.88
C PRO A 120 4.28 -5.17 -27.35
N ASP A 121 3.18 -5.02 -28.08
CA ASP A 121 3.16 -4.66 -29.50
C ASP A 121 3.02 -3.15 -29.74
N GLY A 122 3.05 -2.35 -28.66
CA GLY A 122 2.78 -0.90 -28.66
C GLY A 122 1.32 -0.59 -28.33
N ALA A 123 1.03 0.67 -28.03
CA ALA A 123 -0.31 1.16 -27.73
C ALA A 123 -0.69 2.24 -28.76
N ASP A 124 -1.91 2.19 -29.26
CA ASP A 124 -2.48 3.24 -30.08
C ASP A 124 -3.30 4.26 -29.24
N GLU A 125 -3.90 5.26 -29.90
CA GLU A 125 -4.70 6.28 -29.21
C GLU A 125 -5.95 5.69 -28.56
N GLU A 126 -6.55 4.66 -29.16
CA GLU A 126 -7.75 4.01 -28.63
C GLU A 126 -7.42 3.22 -27.36
N ASP A 127 -6.30 2.49 -27.36
CA ASP A 127 -5.78 1.81 -26.17
C ASP A 127 -5.55 2.77 -25.02
N LEU A 128 -4.86 3.88 -25.28
CA LEU A 128 -4.58 4.90 -24.27
C LEU A 128 -5.85 5.60 -23.78
N ALA A 129 -6.84 5.80 -24.64
CA ALA A 129 -8.12 6.42 -24.29
C ALA A 129 -8.98 5.53 -23.37
N ARG A 130 -8.82 4.21 -23.44
CA ARG A 130 -9.53 3.25 -22.59
C ARG A 130 -8.96 3.14 -21.18
N ILE A 131 -7.74 3.66 -20.92
CA ILE A 131 -7.15 3.61 -19.60
C ILE A 131 -7.94 4.52 -18.66
N TYR A 132 -8.58 3.94 -17.65
CA TYR A 132 -9.21 4.71 -16.58
C TYR A 132 -8.14 5.39 -15.71
N ARG A 133 -8.30 6.68 -15.47
CA ARG A 133 -7.36 7.50 -14.70
C ARG A 133 -8.08 8.16 -13.53
N PRO A 134 -7.81 7.72 -12.30
CA PRO A 134 -8.42 8.33 -11.11
C PRO A 134 -7.86 9.73 -10.83
N ARG A 135 -6.69 10.05 -11.39
CA ARG A 135 -6.04 11.37 -11.28
C ARG A 135 -5.73 11.95 -12.66
N PRO A 136 -5.67 13.28 -12.79
CA PRO A 136 -5.27 13.93 -14.05
C PRO A 136 -3.86 13.51 -14.49
N GLY A 137 -3.63 13.42 -15.79
CA GLY A 137 -2.32 13.11 -16.37
C GLY A 137 -2.23 11.70 -16.94
N LEU A 138 -1.03 11.32 -17.38
CA LEU A 138 -0.74 9.97 -17.88
C LEU A 138 -0.48 9.03 -16.69
N PRO A 139 -0.89 7.76 -16.78
CA PRO A 139 -0.60 6.76 -15.75
C PRO A 139 0.81 6.19 -15.88
N PHE A 140 1.73 6.95 -16.40
CA PHE A 140 3.10 6.54 -16.66
C PHE A 140 4.09 7.58 -16.17
N THR A 141 5.15 7.11 -15.55
CA THR A 141 6.29 7.92 -15.13
C THR A 141 7.58 7.38 -15.73
N HIS A 142 8.45 8.27 -16.17
CA HIS A 142 9.77 7.89 -16.67
C HIS A 142 10.69 7.52 -15.51
N TYR A 143 11.21 6.30 -15.56
CA TYR A 143 12.26 5.82 -14.65
C TYR A 143 13.42 5.25 -15.45
N THR A 144 14.63 5.29 -14.88
CA THR A 144 15.82 4.69 -15.49
C THR A 144 16.16 3.38 -14.79
N TRP A 145 16.11 2.28 -15.55
CA TRP A 145 16.43 0.93 -15.08
C TRP A 145 17.74 0.48 -15.71
N ALA A 146 18.83 0.43 -14.92
CA ALA A 146 20.16 0.05 -15.39
C ALA A 146 20.61 0.82 -16.66
N GLY A 147 20.32 2.12 -16.71
CA GLY A 147 20.67 2.98 -17.85
C GLY A 147 19.63 3.04 -18.98
N GLU A 148 18.58 2.23 -18.94
CA GLU A 148 17.49 2.24 -19.93
C GLU A 148 16.28 3.00 -19.38
N THR A 149 15.73 3.93 -20.17
CA THR A 149 14.47 4.60 -19.81
C THR A 149 13.30 3.68 -19.98
N ARG A 150 12.43 3.62 -18.95
CA ARG A 150 11.19 2.86 -18.93
C ARG A 150 10.02 3.79 -18.56
N LEU A 151 8.88 3.56 -19.19
CA LEU A 151 7.58 4.12 -18.78
C LEU A 151 6.96 3.14 -17.78
N VAL A 152 7.11 3.45 -16.50
CA VAL A 152 6.56 2.64 -15.41
C VAL A 152 5.13 3.08 -15.13
N TRP A 153 4.25 2.12 -14.91
CA TRP A 153 2.85 2.40 -14.57
C TRP A 153 2.76 3.00 -13.18
N THR A 154 2.06 4.13 -13.08
CA THR A 154 1.87 4.91 -11.86
C THR A 154 0.46 5.46 -11.85
N THR A 155 -0.49 4.64 -11.44
CA THR A 155 -1.93 4.96 -11.51
C THR A 155 -2.30 6.23 -10.74
N PHE A 156 -1.69 6.48 -9.59
CA PHE A 156 -2.07 7.57 -8.70
C PHE A 156 -1.10 8.74 -8.71
N THR A 157 0.14 8.52 -8.28
CA THR A 157 1.19 9.55 -8.24
C THR A 157 2.48 9.02 -8.85
N PRO A 158 3.39 9.88 -9.32
CA PRO A 158 4.67 9.45 -9.87
C PRO A 158 5.52 8.57 -8.94
N GLN A 159 5.34 8.68 -7.61
CA GLN A 159 6.07 7.89 -6.63
C GLN A 159 5.40 6.56 -6.29
N GLN A 160 4.16 6.36 -6.69
CA GLN A 160 3.39 5.12 -6.44
C GLN A 160 3.51 4.23 -7.68
N VAL A 161 4.45 3.30 -7.64
CA VAL A 161 4.72 2.38 -8.75
C VAL A 161 3.83 1.15 -8.64
N ASP A 162 3.09 0.84 -9.71
CA ASP A 162 2.10 -0.22 -9.71
C ASP A 162 2.75 -1.60 -9.72
N ILE A 163 2.22 -2.48 -8.86
CA ILE A 163 2.67 -3.87 -8.72
C ILE A 163 1.94 -4.73 -9.75
N ASP A 164 2.68 -5.53 -10.48
CA ASP A 164 2.12 -6.55 -11.37
C ASP A 164 1.62 -7.75 -10.55
N THR A 165 0.30 -7.89 -10.44
CA THR A 165 -0.34 -8.98 -9.70
C THR A 165 -0.26 -10.32 -10.42
N ASP A 166 0.03 -10.34 -11.71
CA ASP A 166 0.23 -11.57 -12.49
C ASP A 166 1.66 -12.09 -12.37
N SER A 167 2.59 -11.26 -11.87
CA SER A 167 3.96 -11.70 -11.62
C SER A 167 4.06 -12.50 -10.32
N SER A 168 4.87 -13.55 -10.33
CA SER A 168 5.12 -14.37 -9.12
C SER A 168 5.74 -13.55 -7.99
N GLN A 169 6.56 -12.56 -8.30
CA GLN A 169 7.20 -11.66 -7.33
C GLN A 169 6.20 -10.69 -6.74
N GLY A 170 5.33 -10.08 -7.57
CA GLY A 170 4.25 -9.22 -7.10
C GLY A 170 3.30 -9.99 -6.18
N TRP A 171 2.85 -11.17 -6.63
CA TRP A 171 1.99 -12.02 -5.82
C TRP A 171 2.62 -12.43 -4.49
N ALA A 172 3.89 -12.84 -4.50
CA ALA A 172 4.62 -13.21 -3.28
C ALA A 172 4.73 -12.02 -2.31
N TYR A 173 4.99 -10.82 -2.81
CA TYR A 173 5.03 -9.62 -1.99
C TYR A 173 3.65 -9.32 -1.36
N LEU A 174 2.59 -9.32 -2.14
CA LEU A 174 1.22 -9.08 -1.64
C LEU A 174 0.81 -10.13 -0.61
N THR A 175 1.13 -11.41 -0.86
CA THR A 175 0.89 -12.49 0.11
C THR A 175 1.64 -12.22 1.42
N SER A 176 2.89 -11.76 1.35
CA SER A 176 3.69 -11.45 2.55
C SER A 176 3.09 -10.32 3.40
N ILE A 177 2.37 -9.37 2.77
CA ILE A 177 1.61 -8.33 3.50
C ILE A 177 0.48 -8.99 4.29
N LEU A 178 -0.33 -9.81 3.64
CA LEU A 178 -1.47 -10.49 4.28
C LEU A 178 -1.01 -11.40 5.42
N ASP A 179 0.07 -12.14 5.22
CA ASP A 179 0.69 -12.99 6.25
C ASP A 179 1.12 -12.16 7.46
N ARG A 180 1.73 -11.00 7.21
CA ARG A 180 2.15 -10.09 8.28
C ARG A 180 0.95 -9.56 9.07
N LEU A 181 -0.11 -9.14 8.39
CA LEU A 181 -1.33 -8.66 9.02
C LEU A 181 -2.01 -9.75 9.84
N ALA A 182 -2.10 -10.96 9.30
CA ALA A 182 -2.66 -12.11 10.00
C ALA A 182 -1.88 -12.44 11.28
N ALA A 183 -0.53 -12.43 11.21
CA ALA A 183 0.33 -12.67 12.37
C ALA A 183 0.26 -11.57 13.46
N SER A 184 -0.31 -10.40 13.14
CA SER A 184 -0.37 -9.24 14.04
C SER A 184 -1.74 -9.04 14.71
N ASN A 185 -2.60 -10.06 14.72
CA ASN A 185 -3.95 -10.04 15.31
C ASN A 185 -4.88 -8.96 14.70
N VAL A 186 -4.67 -8.61 13.43
CA VAL A 186 -5.58 -7.74 12.68
C VAL A 186 -6.90 -8.47 12.46
N SER A 187 -8.02 -7.82 12.78
CA SER A 187 -9.35 -8.42 12.70
C SER A 187 -10.03 -8.23 11.33
N TYR A 188 -9.72 -7.11 10.68
CA TYR A 188 -10.29 -6.72 9.39
C TYR A 188 -9.24 -6.06 8.52
N ILE A 189 -9.32 -6.29 7.23
CA ILE A 189 -8.44 -5.69 6.24
C ILE A 189 -9.32 -4.90 5.26
N ARG A 190 -8.99 -3.62 5.04
CA ARG A 190 -9.51 -2.85 3.92
C ARG A 190 -8.53 -2.98 2.77
N LEU A 191 -8.97 -3.56 1.66
CA LEU A 191 -8.17 -3.61 0.44
C LEU A 191 -8.25 -2.25 -0.25
N ASP A 192 -7.16 -1.49 -0.20
CA ASP A 192 -7.08 -0.20 -0.87
C ASP A 192 -6.73 -0.38 -2.34
N ALA A 193 -7.41 0.40 -3.19
CA ALA A 193 -7.16 0.44 -4.64
C ALA A 193 -7.24 -0.93 -5.37
N VAL A 194 -7.90 -1.92 -4.79
CA VAL A 194 -7.97 -3.30 -5.33
C VAL A 194 -8.50 -3.38 -6.76
N GLY A 195 -9.38 -2.45 -7.17
CA GLY A 195 -9.93 -2.40 -8.54
C GLY A 195 -8.91 -2.03 -9.61
N TYR A 196 -7.72 -1.57 -9.24
CA TYR A 196 -6.66 -1.21 -10.18
C TYR A 196 -5.56 -2.29 -10.31
N GLY A 197 -5.57 -3.29 -9.43
CA GLY A 197 -4.58 -4.36 -9.41
C GLY A 197 -4.67 -5.36 -10.58
N ALA A 198 -5.78 -5.35 -11.31
CA ALA A 198 -5.97 -6.18 -12.49
C ALA A 198 -6.26 -5.30 -13.70
N LEU A 199 -5.23 -4.87 -14.41
CA LEU A 199 -5.35 -4.03 -15.61
C LEU A 199 -6.24 -4.65 -16.69
N SER A 200 -6.30 -5.98 -16.76
CA SER A 200 -7.19 -6.70 -17.67
C SER A 200 -8.69 -6.46 -17.45
N LEU A 201 -9.08 -6.02 -16.24
CA LEU A 201 -10.47 -5.67 -15.92
C LEU A 201 -10.81 -4.20 -16.27
N ILE A 202 -9.79 -3.37 -16.51
CA ILE A 202 -9.95 -1.95 -16.84
C ILE A 202 -10.00 -1.73 -18.36
N HIS A 203 -9.64 -2.76 -19.13
CA HIS A 203 -9.58 -2.73 -20.59
C HIS A 203 -10.84 -3.28 -21.27
N ILE A 204 -11.92 -3.51 -20.52
CA ILE A 204 -13.19 -3.97 -21.08
C ILE A 204 -14.08 -2.78 -21.38
#